data_762386d09af5a054680660b3b3434b8d
#
_entry.id   762386d09af5a054680660b3b3434b8d
#
_cell.length_a   1.000
_cell.length_b   1.000
_cell.length_c   1.000
_cell.angle_alpha   90.00
_cell.angle_beta   90.00
_cell.angle_gamma   90.00
#
_symmetry.space_group_name_H-M   'P 1'
#
loop_
_entity.id
_entity.type
_entity.pdbx_description
1 polymer ?
#
loop_
_entity_poly.entity_id
_entity_poly.type
_entity_poly.pdbx_seq_one_letter_code
_entity_poly.pdbx_strand_id
1 'polypeptide(L)'
;MSLWAGKPKGALICGAVILGLLLTGCTSGAEPQATASPSTAVGSPTEPSSAATSAAPSPVESPSLSADYALTINIAIAGGKTVPNGKKINVRVGQKVILNVTSDTDDEIHAHIGGEGYELPVQAGRPVKGSFTIDSPGSFEVESHHLEKIIVILNAR
;
A
#
# COMPACT_ATOMS: atom_id res chain seq x y z
N MET A 1 39.65 36.30 17.91
CA MET A 1 39.09 37.52 17.30
C MET A 1 39.00 37.30 15.82
N SER A 2 37.83 37.08 15.29
CA SER A 2 37.42 37.42 13.91
C SER A 2 35.97 36.94 13.73
N LEU A 3 35.08 37.89 13.82
CA LEU A 3 33.66 37.84 13.56
C LEU A 3 33.46 37.81 12.02
N TRP A 4 32.68 36.85 11.55
CA TRP A 4 32.14 36.98 10.20
C TRP A 4 30.62 36.82 10.25
N ALA A 5 29.95 37.95 10.21
CA ALA A 5 28.52 38.10 10.04
C ALA A 5 28.23 38.21 8.52
N GLY A 6 27.54 37.24 7.95
CA GLY A 6 27.00 37.28 6.59
C GLY A 6 25.47 37.18 6.64
N LYS A 7 24.78 38.28 6.36
CA LYS A 7 23.32 38.36 6.19
C LYS A 7 22.90 37.79 4.83
N PRO A 8 21.84 36.99 4.75
CA PRO A 8 21.18 36.75 3.47
C PRO A 8 20.14 37.84 3.19
N LYS A 9 20.20 38.39 2.01
CA LYS A 9 19.23 39.33 1.43
C LYS A 9 18.03 38.56 0.92
N GLY A 10 16.84 39.01 1.35
CA GLY A 10 15.57 38.53 0.85
C GLY A 10 15.34 38.85 -0.62
N ALA A 11 14.58 38.02 -1.28
CA ALA A 11 13.87 38.33 -2.51
C ALA A 11 12.44 37.87 -2.36
N LEU A 12 11.57 38.85 -2.12
CA LEU A 12 10.13 38.73 -2.34
C LEU A 12 9.90 38.69 -3.85
N ILE A 13 9.19 37.69 -4.32
CA ILE A 13 8.52 37.74 -5.63
C ILE A 13 7.04 37.50 -5.40
N CYS A 14 6.31 38.62 -5.48
CA CYS A 14 4.88 38.70 -5.70
C CYS A 14 4.58 38.31 -7.16
N GLY A 15 3.52 37.58 -7.41
CA GLY A 15 3.05 37.41 -8.78
C GLY A 15 1.95 36.42 -8.96
N ALA A 16 0.77 36.96 -9.01
CA ALA A 16 -0.32 36.80 -9.97
C ALA A 16 -1.34 35.68 -9.70
N VAL A 17 -2.47 36.17 -9.25
CA VAL A 17 -3.83 35.65 -9.35
C VAL A 17 -4.21 35.47 -10.82
N ILE A 18 -4.67 34.28 -11.19
CA ILE A 18 -5.47 34.06 -12.39
C ILE A 18 -6.79 33.43 -11.97
N LEU A 19 -7.80 34.27 -12.10
CA LEU A 19 -9.23 34.02 -12.01
C LEU A 19 -9.70 33.52 -13.40
N GLY A 20 -10.46 32.45 -13.47
CA GLY A 20 -11.13 32.00 -14.69
C GLY A 20 -11.76 30.62 -14.44
N LEU A 21 -12.92 30.53 -14.45
CA LEU A 21 -14.19 30.70 -15.11
C LEU A 21 -14.98 29.40 -15.09
N LEU A 22 -16.17 29.49 -14.59
CA LEU A 22 -17.28 28.55 -14.51
C LEU A 22 -17.60 27.89 -15.86
N LEU A 23 -17.91 26.60 -15.85
CA LEU A 23 -18.85 26.00 -16.80
C LEU A 23 -19.69 24.93 -16.10
N THR A 24 -20.92 25.34 -15.86
CA THR A 24 -22.07 24.52 -15.53
C THR A 24 -22.44 23.63 -16.71
N GLY A 25 -22.69 22.36 -16.45
CA GLY A 25 -23.27 21.44 -17.41
C GLY A 25 -24.14 20.40 -16.70
N CYS A 26 -25.40 20.75 -16.52
CA CYS A 26 -26.47 19.80 -16.21
C CYS A 26 -26.84 19.02 -17.47
N THR A 27 -26.97 17.71 -17.38
CA THR A 27 -27.93 16.94 -18.18
C THR A 27 -28.49 15.80 -17.38
N SER A 28 -29.77 15.90 -17.14
CA SER A 28 -30.74 14.89 -16.73
C SER A 28 -30.94 13.83 -17.81
N GLY A 29 -31.38 12.65 -17.42
CA GLY A 29 -31.97 11.64 -18.31
C GLY A 29 -31.82 10.27 -17.70
N ALA A 30 -32.74 9.86 -16.98
CA ALA A 30 -34.03 9.18 -17.21
C ALA A 30 -33.88 7.65 -17.00
N GLU A 31 -34.52 7.21 -15.93
CA GLU A 31 -35.06 5.86 -15.78
C GLU A 31 -36.15 5.60 -16.85
N PRO A 32 -36.40 4.36 -17.22
CA PRO A 32 -37.58 3.67 -16.73
C PRO A 32 -37.33 2.19 -16.42
N GLN A 33 -37.77 1.70 -15.25
CA GLN A 33 -39.05 1.08 -14.98
C GLN A 33 -39.28 -0.33 -15.55
N ALA A 34 -39.30 -1.28 -14.61
CA ALA A 34 -40.26 -2.34 -14.29
C ALA A 34 -40.91 -3.15 -15.45
N THR A 35 -40.94 -4.47 -15.25
CA THR A 35 -42.11 -5.37 -15.27
C THR A 35 -41.66 -6.74 -14.75
N ALA A 36 -42.11 -7.18 -13.62
CA ALA A 36 -43.34 -7.93 -13.32
C ALA A 36 -43.26 -9.42 -13.73
N SER A 37 -43.35 -10.22 -12.67
CA SER A 37 -43.74 -11.64 -12.58
C SER A 37 -44.99 -11.97 -13.45
N PRO A 38 -45.46 -13.25 -13.54
CA PRO A 38 -45.50 -14.26 -12.46
C PRO A 38 -45.44 -15.75 -12.87
N SER A 39 -45.33 -16.62 -11.90
CA SER A 39 -46.31 -17.70 -11.63
C SER A 39 -46.03 -19.14 -12.02
N THR A 40 -46.21 -19.97 -11.01
CA THR A 40 -46.83 -21.32 -10.91
C THR A 40 -46.07 -22.49 -11.51
N ALA A 41 -45.99 -23.70 -10.96
CA ALA A 41 -46.77 -24.39 -9.91
C ALA A 41 -46.03 -25.69 -9.48
N VAL A 42 -46.20 -26.07 -8.22
CA VAL A 42 -46.61 -27.38 -7.69
C VAL A 42 -45.92 -28.65 -8.18
N GLY A 43 -45.37 -29.39 -7.23
CA GLY A 43 -45.02 -30.79 -7.38
C GLY A 43 -44.19 -31.31 -6.20
N SER A 44 -44.87 -31.64 -5.12
CA SER A 44 -44.45 -32.61 -4.08
C SER A 44 -45.26 -33.90 -4.33
N PRO A 45 -44.89 -35.09 -3.89
CA PRO A 45 -44.00 -35.52 -2.79
C PRO A 45 -43.14 -36.75 -3.13
N THR A 46 -42.23 -37.11 -2.27
CA THR A 46 -42.05 -38.43 -1.68
C THR A 46 -40.66 -38.59 -1.09
N GLU A 47 -40.60 -38.70 0.25
CA GLU A 47 -39.49 -39.32 0.98
C GLU A 47 -39.39 -40.82 0.63
N PRO A 48 -38.20 -41.44 0.75
CA PRO A 48 -37.85 -42.01 2.05
C PRO A 48 -36.37 -41.84 2.47
N SER A 49 -36.25 -41.56 3.70
CA SER A 49 -35.26 -42.00 4.69
C SER A 49 -34.16 -42.92 4.18
N SER A 50 -32.92 -42.49 4.28
CA SER A 50 -31.75 -43.32 4.56
C SER A 50 -30.71 -42.51 5.31
N ALA A 51 -30.51 -42.94 6.54
CA ALA A 51 -29.44 -42.48 7.42
C ALA A 51 -28.07 -42.73 6.75
N ALA A 52 -27.35 -41.66 6.49
CA ALA A 52 -25.94 -41.75 6.22
C ALA A 52 -25.24 -40.73 7.15
N THR A 53 -24.48 -41.28 8.03
CA THR A 53 -23.54 -40.65 8.98
C THR A 53 -22.83 -39.49 8.32
N SER A 54 -23.20 -38.28 8.75
CA SER A 54 -22.49 -37.05 8.38
C SER A 54 -21.23 -37.00 9.21
N ALA A 55 -20.11 -37.41 8.59
CA ALA A 55 -18.80 -36.97 9.04
C ALA A 55 -18.73 -35.48 8.74
N ALA A 56 -18.70 -34.64 9.76
CA ALA A 56 -18.42 -33.23 9.65
C ALA A 56 -17.08 -33.07 8.95
N PRO A 57 -16.98 -32.24 7.90
CA PRO A 57 -15.69 -31.85 7.40
C PRO A 57 -14.97 -31.07 8.51
N SER A 58 -13.84 -31.61 8.97
CA SER A 58 -12.90 -30.88 9.80
C SER A 58 -12.63 -29.52 9.14
N PRO A 59 -12.57 -28.42 9.92
CA PRO A 59 -12.19 -27.13 9.37
C PRO A 59 -10.82 -27.33 8.73
N VAL A 60 -10.76 -27.08 7.41
CA VAL A 60 -9.50 -26.94 6.71
C VAL A 60 -8.85 -25.73 7.35
N GLU A 61 -7.87 -25.95 8.23
CA GLU A 61 -7.01 -24.89 8.69
C GLU A 61 -6.41 -24.26 7.43
N SER A 62 -6.85 -23.02 7.15
CA SER A 62 -6.14 -22.16 6.21
C SER A 62 -4.69 -22.19 6.66
N PRO A 63 -3.73 -22.48 5.76
CA PRO A 63 -2.32 -22.47 6.15
C PRO A 63 -2.02 -21.06 6.66
N SER A 64 -1.88 -20.95 7.98
CA SER A 64 -1.30 -19.79 8.63
C SER A 64 0.06 -19.62 7.96
N LEU A 65 0.22 -18.55 7.18
CA LEU A 65 1.50 -18.23 6.56
C LEU A 65 2.48 -17.97 7.70
N SER A 66 3.21 -19.01 8.05
CA SER A 66 4.18 -19.01 9.12
C SER A 66 5.20 -17.90 8.88
N ALA A 67 5.71 -17.31 9.97
CA ALA A 67 6.74 -16.26 9.95
C ALA A 67 7.98 -16.63 9.12
N ASP A 68 8.18 -17.91 8.80
CA ASP A 68 9.25 -18.45 7.95
C ASP A 68 9.24 -17.96 6.50
N TYR A 69 8.13 -17.35 6.03
CA TYR A 69 8.04 -16.81 4.68
C TYR A 69 8.14 -15.27 4.61
N ALA A 70 8.43 -14.61 5.72
CA ALA A 70 8.59 -13.16 5.70
C ALA A 70 9.91 -12.77 5.02
N LEU A 71 9.82 -11.80 4.10
CA LEU A 71 11.01 -11.17 3.51
C LEU A 71 11.49 -10.05 4.42
N THR A 72 12.73 -10.11 4.91
CA THR A 72 13.32 -9.02 5.68
C THR A 72 14.27 -8.21 4.80
N ILE A 73 14.08 -6.89 4.79
CA ILE A 73 14.93 -5.93 4.08
C ILE A 73 15.58 -5.02 5.12
N ASN A 74 16.91 -5.06 5.18
CA ASN A 74 17.68 -4.14 6.00
C ASN A 74 18.03 -2.91 5.18
N ILE A 75 17.68 -1.74 5.67
CA ILE A 75 17.87 -0.44 5.02
C ILE A 75 18.79 0.40 5.89
N ALA A 76 19.84 0.92 5.30
CA ALA A 76 20.73 1.89 5.93
C ALA A 76 20.72 3.18 5.10
N ILE A 77 20.47 4.30 5.77
CA ILE A 77 20.51 5.64 5.20
C ILE A 77 21.62 6.40 5.91
N ALA A 78 22.65 6.80 5.16
CA ALA A 78 23.76 7.53 5.73
C ALA A 78 24.48 8.40 4.67
N GLY A 79 24.83 9.63 5.05
CA GLY A 79 25.55 10.56 4.16
C GLY A 79 24.81 10.82 2.86
N GLY A 80 23.48 10.90 2.88
CA GLY A 80 22.63 11.13 1.71
C GLY A 80 22.57 9.94 0.74
N LYS A 81 22.85 8.72 1.20
CA LYS A 81 22.80 7.49 0.40
C LYS A 81 21.95 6.45 1.08
N THR A 82 21.30 5.60 0.28
CA THR A 82 20.54 4.44 0.73
C THR A 82 21.26 3.13 0.38
N VAL A 83 21.19 2.15 1.26
CA VAL A 83 21.63 0.78 1.00
C VAL A 83 20.51 -0.15 1.47
N PRO A 84 19.89 -0.94 0.58
CA PRO A 84 20.11 -1.03 -0.87
C PRO A 84 19.71 0.25 -1.63
N ASN A 85 20.02 0.32 -2.92
CA ASN A 85 19.68 1.43 -3.80
C ASN A 85 19.18 0.87 -5.14
N GLY A 86 17.87 0.99 -5.40
CA GLY A 86 17.22 0.53 -6.63
C GLY A 86 17.25 -1.00 -6.84
N LYS A 87 17.47 -1.79 -5.77
CA LYS A 87 17.56 -3.25 -5.87
C LYS A 87 16.19 -3.86 -6.16
N LYS A 88 16.11 -4.73 -7.19
CA LYS A 88 14.91 -5.51 -7.49
C LYS A 88 14.87 -6.79 -6.66
N ILE A 89 13.73 -7.06 -6.02
CA ILE A 89 13.50 -8.22 -5.17
C ILE A 89 12.17 -8.87 -5.58
N ASN A 90 12.17 -10.19 -5.81
CA ASN A 90 10.93 -10.91 -6.06
C ASN A 90 10.26 -11.28 -4.73
N VAL A 91 8.95 -11.07 -4.65
CA VAL A 91 8.11 -11.41 -3.50
C VAL A 91 6.89 -12.19 -3.98
N ARG A 92 6.25 -12.94 -3.08
CA ARG A 92 4.97 -13.59 -3.38
C ARG A 92 3.84 -12.66 -2.98
N VAL A 93 2.74 -12.69 -3.73
CA VAL A 93 1.49 -12.07 -3.29
C VAL A 93 1.07 -12.69 -1.96
N GLY A 94 0.68 -11.87 -0.99
CA GLY A 94 0.39 -12.29 0.38
C GLY A 94 1.62 -12.46 1.28
N GLN A 95 2.84 -12.30 0.74
CA GLN A 95 4.07 -12.40 1.55
C GLN A 95 4.24 -11.17 2.43
N LYS A 96 4.52 -11.40 3.71
CA LYS A 96 4.88 -10.33 4.63
C LYS A 96 6.28 -9.80 4.32
N VAL A 97 6.40 -8.49 4.20
CA VAL A 97 7.66 -7.77 4.06
C VAL A 97 7.95 -7.04 5.36
N ILE A 98 9.16 -7.19 5.87
CA ILE A 98 9.65 -6.54 7.09
C ILE A 98 10.77 -5.60 6.69
N LEU A 99 10.67 -4.33 7.10
CA LEU A 99 11.72 -3.34 6.94
C LEU A 99 12.42 -3.15 8.29
N ASN A 100 13.75 -3.25 8.32
CA ASN A 100 14.58 -2.79 9.42
C ASN A 100 15.37 -1.58 8.92
N VAL A 101 15.13 -0.41 9.48
CA VAL A 101 15.69 0.84 8.97
C VAL A 101 16.59 1.48 10.02
N THR A 102 17.76 1.93 9.58
CA THR A 102 18.66 2.81 10.33
C THR A 102 18.95 4.05 9.48
N SER A 103 18.94 5.23 10.08
CA SER A 103 19.19 6.49 9.39
C SER A 103 20.00 7.45 10.24
N ASP A 104 20.86 8.24 9.62
CA ASP A 104 21.56 9.36 10.25
C ASP A 104 20.78 10.68 10.15
N THR A 105 19.64 10.68 9.48
CA THR A 105 18.72 11.82 9.35
C THR A 105 17.28 11.38 9.56
N ASP A 106 16.40 12.33 9.91
CA ASP A 106 14.97 12.09 9.91
C ASP A 106 14.48 11.83 8.48
N ASP A 107 13.63 10.84 8.29
CA ASP A 107 13.13 10.40 6.99
C ASP A 107 11.74 9.76 7.14
N GLU A 108 11.13 9.46 6.01
CA GLU A 108 9.94 8.63 5.91
C GLU A 108 10.16 7.62 4.77
N ILE A 109 10.00 6.35 5.09
CA ILE A 109 10.05 5.29 4.09
C ILE A 109 8.65 5.02 3.60
N HIS A 110 8.44 5.21 2.31
CA HIS A 110 7.15 4.99 1.66
C HIS A 110 7.21 3.79 0.72
N ALA A 111 6.23 2.88 0.86
CA ALA A 111 6.04 1.75 -0.07
C ALA A 111 4.73 1.94 -0.84
N HIS A 112 4.83 2.05 -2.16
CA HIS A 112 3.69 2.28 -3.08
C HIS A 112 2.92 0.98 -3.36
N ILE A 113 2.29 0.38 -2.33
CA ILE A 113 1.66 -0.95 -2.39
C ILE A 113 0.15 -0.95 -2.65
N GLY A 114 -0.39 0.15 -3.15
CA GLY A 114 -1.81 0.35 -3.43
C GLY A 114 -2.50 1.22 -2.38
N GLY A 115 -3.59 1.87 -2.77
CA GLY A 115 -4.26 2.86 -1.93
C GLY A 115 -3.34 4.03 -1.58
N GLU A 116 -3.29 4.38 -0.31
CA GLU A 116 -2.38 5.43 0.21
C GLU A 116 -0.93 4.93 0.40
N GLY A 117 -0.69 3.61 0.21
CA GLY A 117 0.62 3.02 0.44
C GLY A 117 0.87 2.64 1.89
N TYR A 118 2.14 2.41 2.21
CA TYR A 118 2.61 2.17 3.57
C TYR A 118 3.71 3.15 3.93
N GLU A 119 3.55 3.86 5.01
CA GLU A 119 4.48 4.87 5.51
C GLU A 119 5.15 4.40 6.80
N LEU A 120 6.44 4.63 6.92
CA LEU A 120 7.24 4.32 8.11
C LEU A 120 8.10 5.53 8.48
N PRO A 121 7.70 6.30 9.52
CA PRO A 121 8.51 7.41 10.02
C PRO A 121 9.83 6.89 10.61
N VAL A 122 10.91 7.55 10.28
CA VAL A 122 12.27 7.22 10.73
C VAL A 122 12.89 8.44 11.43
N GLN A 123 13.38 8.24 12.64
CA GLN A 123 14.11 9.27 13.39
C GLN A 123 15.62 9.04 13.31
N ALA A 124 16.38 10.09 13.13
CA ALA A 124 17.83 10.06 13.11
C ALA A 124 18.43 9.33 14.32
N GLY A 125 19.32 8.38 14.07
CA GLY A 125 20.02 7.61 15.09
C GLY A 125 19.17 6.58 15.83
N ARG A 126 17.90 6.38 15.45
CA ARG A 126 17.00 5.40 16.08
C ARG A 126 16.61 4.31 15.07
N PRO A 127 17.04 3.06 15.27
CA PRO A 127 16.57 1.95 14.45
C PRO A 127 15.04 1.79 14.58
N VAL A 128 14.36 1.62 13.45
CA VAL A 128 12.93 1.41 13.39
C VAL A 128 12.62 0.14 12.59
N LYS A 129 11.52 -0.52 12.95
CA LYS A 129 11.03 -1.71 12.26
C LYS A 129 9.58 -1.50 11.84
N GLY A 130 9.29 -1.83 10.59
CA GLY A 130 7.93 -1.81 10.05
C GLY A 130 7.63 -3.07 9.26
N SER A 131 6.36 -3.29 8.91
CA SER A 131 5.99 -4.41 8.05
C SER A 131 4.68 -4.17 7.33
N PHE A 132 4.55 -4.72 6.12
CA PHE A 132 3.36 -4.69 5.29
C PHE A 132 3.23 -6.00 4.49
N THR A 133 2.13 -6.16 3.80
CA THR A 133 1.84 -7.27 2.89
C THR A 133 1.45 -6.70 1.54
N ILE A 134 1.85 -7.38 0.46
CA ILE A 134 1.48 -7.00 -0.90
C ILE A 134 0.40 -7.96 -1.38
N ASP A 135 -0.83 -7.47 -1.54
CA ASP A 135 -2.01 -8.30 -1.80
C ASP A 135 -2.35 -8.47 -3.29
N SER A 136 -1.57 -7.86 -4.18
CA SER A 136 -1.77 -7.94 -5.63
C SER A 136 -0.46 -8.15 -6.38
N PRO A 137 -0.48 -8.78 -7.56
CA PRO A 137 0.72 -8.86 -8.39
C PRO A 137 1.06 -7.48 -8.96
N GLY A 138 2.35 -7.22 -9.16
CA GLY A 138 2.84 -5.95 -9.69
C GLY A 138 4.27 -5.65 -9.31
N SER A 139 4.70 -4.43 -9.66
CA SER A 139 6.01 -3.88 -9.29
C SER A 139 5.77 -2.66 -8.39
N PHE A 140 6.31 -2.70 -7.20
CA PHE A 140 6.06 -1.73 -6.14
C PHE A 140 7.38 -1.13 -5.67
N GLU A 141 7.43 0.19 -5.60
CA GLU A 141 8.63 0.91 -5.17
C GLU A 141 8.57 1.16 -3.66
N VAL A 142 9.71 1.01 -3.01
CA VAL A 142 9.95 1.45 -1.64
C VAL A 142 11.03 2.51 -1.70
N GLU A 143 10.71 3.71 -1.22
CA GLU A 143 11.57 4.88 -1.35
C GLU A 143 11.79 5.61 -0.03
N SER A 144 12.83 6.43 0.01
CA SER A 144 13.10 7.44 1.01
C SER A 144 12.54 8.77 0.52
N HIS A 145 11.59 9.36 1.24
CA HIS A 145 11.00 10.65 0.88
C HIS A 145 12.02 11.80 1.03
N HIS A 146 12.82 11.77 2.10
CA HIS A 146 13.80 12.83 2.33
C HIS A 146 14.88 12.88 1.26
N LEU A 147 15.32 11.72 0.77
CA LEU A 147 16.37 11.65 -0.25
C LEU A 147 15.82 11.55 -1.68
N GLU A 148 14.51 11.37 -1.85
CA GLU A 148 13.85 11.13 -3.16
C GLU A 148 14.53 9.98 -3.93
N LYS A 149 14.77 8.86 -3.21
CA LYS A 149 15.50 7.71 -3.77
C LYS A 149 14.76 6.41 -3.58
N ILE A 150 14.69 5.64 -4.66
CA ILE A 150 14.20 4.27 -4.63
C ILE A 150 15.21 3.37 -3.92
N ILE A 151 14.78 2.77 -2.84
CA ILE A 151 15.56 1.81 -2.03
C ILE A 151 15.50 0.44 -2.65
N VAL A 152 14.29 -0.08 -2.86
CA VAL A 152 14.04 -1.37 -3.51
C VAL A 152 12.80 -1.30 -4.41
N ILE A 153 12.76 -2.21 -5.39
CA ILE A 153 11.59 -2.47 -6.24
C ILE A 153 11.15 -3.91 -5.96
N LEU A 154 9.95 -4.07 -5.42
CA LEU A 154 9.35 -5.36 -5.07
C LEU A 154 8.50 -5.87 -6.24
N ASN A 155 8.91 -6.98 -6.86
CA ASN A 155 8.14 -7.61 -7.93
C ASN A 155 7.29 -8.74 -7.34
N ALA A 156 6.00 -8.48 -7.12
CA ALA A 156 5.05 -9.43 -6.56
C ALA A 156 4.43 -10.31 -7.66
N ARG A 157 4.41 -11.63 -7.43
CA ARG A 157 3.85 -12.64 -8.34
C ARG A 157 3.42 -13.92 -7.62
#